data_106a927340a821b22d1e40d4d9adda85
#
_entry.id   106a927340a821b22d1e40d4d9adda85
#
_cell.length_a   1.000
_cell.length_b   1.000
_cell.length_c   1.000
_cell.angle_alpha   90.00
_cell.angle_beta   90.00
_cell.angle_gamma   90.00
#
_symmetry.space_group_name_H-M   'P 1'
#
loop_
_entity.id
_entity.type
_entity.pdbx_description
1 polymer ?
#
loop_
_entity_poly.entity_id
_entity_poly.type
_entity_poly.pdbx_seq_one_letter_code
_entity_poly.pdbx_strand_id
1 'polypeptide(L)'
;YIPMDQLAEDYYLSKSVVFEEIRQMRRWFGRNDDIQLEVSPQRGIYIHGEEKDKRYACTAWGPLHVLQMTKIDPDAVQHYQESMEQAAEPLQQLLIDTGRFISGEEYSFLLRYIAMSRLRSSLGYYLSEMGEKPFEYSAFYETLSRKLGYTFSASEQTEINKFIRKATILAPKSHPDAKQENLHALENYFNQKLKLSQPLHF
;
A
#
# COMPACT_ATOMS: atom_id res chain seq x y z
N TYR A 1 -0.63 23.14 -0.62
CA TYR A 1 0.40 23.74 -1.49
C TYR A 1 1.72 23.82 -0.73
N ILE A 2 2.78 23.35 -1.36
CA ILE A 2 4.14 23.44 -0.83
C ILE A 2 4.89 24.45 -1.68
N PRO A 3 5.41 25.56 -1.11
CA PRO A 3 6.21 26.53 -1.85
C PRO A 3 7.47 25.89 -2.45
N MET A 4 7.83 26.28 -3.67
CA MET A 4 9.03 25.76 -4.35
C MET A 4 10.30 26.03 -3.58
N ASP A 5 10.37 27.22 -2.94
CA ASP A 5 11.53 27.65 -2.16
C ASP A 5 11.70 26.78 -0.91
N GLN A 6 10.60 26.44 -0.25
CA GLN A 6 10.60 25.52 0.88
C GLN A 6 11.13 24.14 0.47
N LEU A 7 10.69 23.58 -0.67
CA LEU A 7 11.23 22.32 -1.14
C LEU A 7 12.74 22.40 -1.44
N ALA A 8 13.19 23.50 -2.02
CA ALA A 8 14.61 23.69 -2.28
C ALA A 8 15.43 23.73 -0.97
N GLU A 9 14.92 24.38 0.05
CA GLU A 9 15.55 24.47 1.39
C GLU A 9 15.49 23.13 2.10
N ASP A 10 14.33 22.47 2.18
CA ASP A 10 14.13 21.22 2.91
C ASP A 10 15.01 20.07 2.37
N TYR A 11 15.22 20.07 1.04
CA TYR A 11 16.03 19.04 0.37
C TYR A 11 17.46 19.46 0.05
N TYR A 12 17.87 20.66 0.41
CA TYR A 12 19.19 21.22 0.08
C TYR A 12 19.48 21.22 -1.43
N LEU A 13 18.46 21.52 -2.23
CA LEU A 13 18.53 21.51 -3.69
C LEU A 13 18.50 22.92 -4.25
N SER A 14 19.08 23.12 -5.43
CA SER A 14 18.84 24.35 -6.17
C SER A 14 17.42 24.41 -6.74
N LYS A 15 16.86 25.59 -6.92
CA LYS A 15 15.54 25.76 -7.55
C LYS A 15 15.47 25.09 -8.92
N SER A 16 16.55 25.11 -9.69
CA SER A 16 16.62 24.46 -11.02
C SER A 16 16.45 22.95 -10.92
N VAL A 17 17.06 22.32 -9.92
CA VAL A 17 16.91 20.87 -9.67
C VAL A 17 15.48 20.58 -9.25
N VAL A 18 14.90 21.37 -8.34
CA VAL A 18 13.49 21.19 -7.92
C VAL A 18 12.54 21.28 -9.11
N PHE A 19 12.76 22.24 -10.02
CA PHE A 19 11.97 22.36 -11.25
C PHE A 19 12.07 21.15 -12.15
N GLU A 20 13.27 20.59 -12.31
CA GLU A 20 13.48 19.39 -13.13
C GLU A 20 12.80 18.17 -12.53
N GLU A 21 12.92 17.97 -11.22
CA GLU A 21 12.27 16.87 -10.51
C GLU A 21 10.73 16.98 -10.61
N ILE A 22 10.18 18.16 -10.43
CA ILE A 22 8.74 18.41 -10.61
C ILE A 22 8.30 18.10 -12.04
N ARG A 23 9.11 18.45 -13.04
CA ARG A 23 8.81 18.13 -14.44
C ARG A 23 8.77 16.62 -14.68
N GLN A 24 9.65 15.86 -14.03
CA GLN A 24 9.65 14.39 -14.08
C GLN A 24 8.44 13.82 -13.36
N MET A 25 8.11 14.32 -12.17
CA MET A 25 6.91 13.95 -11.43
C MET A 25 5.64 14.20 -12.25
N ARG A 26 5.52 15.37 -12.91
CA ARG A 26 4.36 15.66 -13.78
C ARG A 26 4.20 14.66 -14.92
N ARG A 27 5.31 14.17 -15.50
CA ARG A 27 5.28 13.12 -16.53
C ARG A 27 4.82 11.77 -15.97
N TRP A 28 5.16 11.49 -14.73
CA TRP A 28 4.73 10.27 -14.05
C TRP A 28 3.25 10.34 -13.68
N PHE A 29 2.81 11.45 -13.05
CA PHE A 29 1.41 11.71 -12.73
C PHE A 29 0.52 11.81 -13.97
N GLY A 30 1.01 12.38 -15.07
CA GLY A 30 0.27 12.50 -16.32
C GLY A 30 -0.03 11.18 -17.05
N ARG A 31 0.45 10.06 -16.53
CA ARG A 31 0.07 8.70 -16.95
C ARG A 31 -1.13 8.15 -16.16
N ASN A 32 -1.55 8.86 -15.15
CA ASN A 32 -2.64 8.50 -14.25
C ASN A 32 -3.68 9.62 -14.31
N ASP A 33 -4.79 9.38 -14.99
CA ASP A 33 -5.85 10.39 -15.19
C ASP A 33 -6.48 10.85 -13.86
N ASP A 34 -6.35 10.03 -12.80
CA ASP A 34 -6.99 10.26 -11.51
C ASP A 34 -6.20 11.20 -10.58
N ILE A 35 -4.92 11.48 -10.90
CA ILE A 35 -4.04 12.32 -10.08
C ILE A 35 -3.32 13.34 -10.96
N GLN A 36 -3.37 14.60 -10.56
CA GLN A 36 -2.71 15.69 -11.29
C GLN A 36 -1.78 16.49 -10.37
N LEU A 37 -0.57 16.75 -10.83
CA LEU A 37 0.36 17.64 -10.17
C LEU A 37 0.18 19.06 -10.71
N GLU A 38 -0.40 19.93 -9.89
CA GLU A 38 -0.50 21.37 -10.19
C GLU A 38 0.74 22.09 -9.67
N VAL A 39 1.24 23.00 -10.49
CA VAL A 39 2.34 23.92 -10.13
C VAL A 39 1.85 25.35 -10.34
N SER A 40 1.71 26.07 -9.26
CA SER A 40 1.34 27.48 -9.25
C SER A 40 2.54 28.34 -8.88
N PRO A 41 2.90 29.35 -9.69
CA PRO A 41 4.00 30.27 -9.35
C PRO A 41 3.79 31.01 -8.03
N GLN A 42 2.54 31.22 -7.64
CA GLN A 42 2.16 32.00 -6.45
C GLN A 42 1.93 31.11 -5.21
N ARG A 43 1.47 29.88 -5.41
CA ARG A 43 1.05 28.99 -4.32
C ARG A 43 2.01 27.82 -4.09
N GLY A 44 2.79 27.46 -5.12
CA GLY A 44 3.66 26.28 -5.06
C GLY A 44 3.04 25.05 -5.71
N ILE A 45 3.33 23.88 -5.15
CA ILE A 45 2.97 22.56 -5.72
C ILE A 45 1.83 21.97 -4.92
N TYR A 46 0.89 21.35 -5.65
CA TYR A 46 -0.24 20.65 -5.07
C TYR A 46 -0.61 19.43 -5.91
N ILE A 47 -1.00 18.34 -5.23
CA ILE A 47 -1.50 17.12 -5.90
C ILE A 47 -3.02 17.12 -5.80
N HIS A 48 -3.68 17.23 -6.96
CA HIS A 48 -5.12 17.03 -7.10
C HIS A 48 -5.44 15.54 -7.26
N GLY A 49 -6.64 15.14 -6.87
CA GLY A 49 -7.18 13.80 -7.01
C GLY A 49 -7.87 13.36 -5.72
N GLU A 50 -8.61 12.27 -5.83
CA GLU A 50 -9.24 11.63 -4.69
C GLU A 50 -8.18 11.08 -3.71
N GLU A 51 -8.52 11.05 -2.43
CA GLU A 51 -7.57 10.56 -1.42
C GLU A 51 -7.17 9.09 -1.64
N LYS A 52 -8.07 8.25 -2.14
CA LYS A 52 -7.79 6.85 -2.49
C LYS A 52 -6.67 6.74 -3.53
N ASP A 53 -6.70 7.61 -4.56
CA ASP A 53 -5.75 7.60 -5.67
C ASP A 53 -4.39 8.16 -5.21
N LYS A 54 -4.40 9.15 -4.34
CA LYS A 54 -3.18 9.66 -3.67
C LYS A 54 -2.52 8.58 -2.83
N ARG A 55 -3.28 7.84 -2.02
CA ARG A 55 -2.76 6.72 -1.23
C ARG A 55 -2.17 5.63 -2.12
N TYR A 56 -2.89 5.28 -3.19
CA TYR A 56 -2.40 4.31 -4.16
C TYR A 56 -1.07 4.76 -4.78
N ALA A 57 -1.00 5.99 -5.26
CA ALA A 57 0.19 6.54 -5.89
C ALA A 57 1.39 6.57 -4.93
N CYS A 58 1.19 7.06 -3.70
CA CYS A 58 2.24 7.06 -2.68
C CYS A 58 2.73 5.64 -2.36
N THR A 59 1.83 4.66 -2.31
CA THR A 59 2.16 3.26 -2.06
C THR A 59 2.91 2.62 -3.23
N ALA A 60 2.48 2.89 -4.46
CA ALA A 60 3.06 2.33 -5.67
C ALA A 60 4.46 2.89 -5.97
N TRP A 61 4.74 4.11 -5.54
CA TRP A 61 6.04 4.73 -5.77
C TRP A 61 7.19 4.05 -4.99
N GLY A 62 6.87 3.25 -3.98
CA GLY A 62 7.79 2.30 -3.38
C GLY A 62 8.68 2.83 -2.25
N PRO A 63 9.56 1.98 -1.71
CA PRO A 63 10.31 2.23 -0.47
C PRO A 63 11.37 3.34 -0.55
N LEU A 64 11.77 3.75 -1.75
CA LEU A 64 12.79 4.81 -1.92
C LEU A 64 12.34 6.15 -1.32
N HIS A 65 11.03 6.43 -1.29
CA HIS A 65 10.50 7.65 -0.68
C HIS A 65 10.52 7.64 0.83
N VAL A 66 10.37 6.49 1.47
CA VAL A 66 10.42 6.38 2.93
C VAL A 66 11.78 6.84 3.45
N LEU A 67 12.87 6.46 2.79
CA LEU A 67 14.22 6.89 3.18
C LEU A 67 14.45 8.40 2.97
N GLN A 68 13.77 9.02 2.02
CA GLN A 68 13.84 10.46 1.82
C GLN A 68 12.95 11.22 2.80
N MET A 69 11.78 10.67 3.14
CA MET A 69 10.89 11.24 4.16
C MET A 69 11.50 11.26 5.56
N THR A 70 12.45 10.37 5.88
CA THR A 70 13.14 10.36 7.19
C THR A 70 13.86 11.66 7.50
N LYS A 71 14.21 12.45 6.49
CA LYS A 71 14.83 13.76 6.69
C LYS A 71 13.81 14.86 7.02
N ILE A 72 12.54 14.65 6.70
CA ILE A 72 11.48 15.65 6.85
C ILE A 72 10.67 15.38 8.12
N ASP A 73 10.26 14.13 8.32
CA ASP A 73 9.44 13.69 9.44
C ASP A 73 9.85 12.27 9.87
N PRO A 74 10.89 12.17 10.73
CA PRO A 74 11.38 10.88 11.21
C PRO A 74 10.30 10.07 11.97
N ASP A 75 9.44 10.76 12.74
CA ASP A 75 8.41 10.11 13.54
C ASP A 75 7.32 9.49 12.64
N ALA A 76 6.90 10.21 11.60
CA ALA A 76 5.95 9.69 10.61
C ALA A 76 6.50 8.45 9.88
N VAL A 77 7.80 8.46 9.56
CA VAL A 77 8.46 7.31 8.92
C VAL A 77 8.54 6.12 9.87
N GLN A 78 8.92 6.35 11.13
CA GLN A 78 8.95 5.30 12.13
C GLN A 78 7.55 4.68 12.30
N HIS A 79 6.51 5.47 12.49
CA HIS A 79 5.13 5.00 12.61
C HIS A 79 4.67 4.22 11.37
N TYR A 80 5.09 4.64 10.18
CA TYR A 80 4.80 3.93 8.93
C TYR A 80 5.47 2.55 8.89
N GLN A 81 6.75 2.46 9.26
CA GLN A 81 7.49 1.20 9.30
C GLN A 81 6.93 0.24 10.35
N GLU A 82 6.69 0.72 11.56
CA GLU A 82 6.05 -0.06 12.63
C GLU A 82 4.66 -0.58 12.20
N SER A 83 3.91 0.23 11.44
CA SER A 83 2.60 -0.20 10.93
C SER A 83 2.72 -1.34 9.93
N MET A 84 3.74 -1.33 9.07
CA MET A 84 3.98 -2.44 8.13
C MET A 84 4.34 -3.72 8.88
N GLU A 85 5.23 -3.64 9.87
CA GLU A 85 5.67 -4.77 10.68
C GLU A 85 4.50 -5.37 11.47
N GLN A 86 3.71 -4.54 12.11
CA GLN A 86 2.55 -4.97 12.91
C GLN A 86 1.41 -5.54 12.06
N ALA A 87 1.28 -5.12 10.80
CA ALA A 87 0.26 -5.61 9.87
C ALA A 87 0.67 -6.94 9.21
N ALA A 88 1.94 -7.31 9.22
CA ALA A 88 2.45 -8.46 8.48
C ALA A 88 1.81 -9.77 8.92
N GLU A 89 1.80 -10.09 10.22
CA GLU A 89 1.23 -11.33 10.73
C GLU A 89 -0.30 -11.41 10.51
N PRO A 90 -1.12 -10.39 10.84
CA PRO A 90 -2.55 -10.43 10.55
C PRO A 90 -2.86 -10.63 9.07
N LEU A 91 -2.13 -9.97 8.17
CA LEU A 91 -2.32 -10.12 6.74
C LEU A 91 -1.95 -11.53 6.27
N GLN A 92 -0.83 -12.07 6.75
CA GLN A 92 -0.42 -13.44 6.43
C GLN A 92 -1.48 -14.46 6.89
N GLN A 93 -1.98 -14.30 8.11
CA GLN A 93 -3.02 -15.19 8.65
C GLN A 93 -4.30 -15.11 7.82
N LEU A 94 -4.74 -13.90 7.45
CA LEU A 94 -5.90 -13.73 6.57
C LEU A 94 -5.73 -14.47 5.23
N LEU A 95 -4.57 -14.34 4.60
CA LEU A 95 -4.29 -15.01 3.33
C LEU A 95 -4.34 -16.53 3.48
N ILE A 96 -3.76 -17.07 4.55
CA ILE A 96 -3.82 -18.50 4.87
C ILE A 96 -5.26 -18.96 5.10
N ASP A 97 -6.01 -18.28 5.95
CA ASP A 97 -7.38 -18.65 6.32
C ASP A 97 -8.34 -18.61 5.14
N THR A 98 -8.07 -17.72 4.20
CA THR A 98 -8.90 -17.55 2.97
C THR A 98 -8.38 -18.34 1.78
N GLY A 99 -7.25 -19.06 1.91
CA GLY A 99 -6.63 -19.78 0.81
C GLY A 99 -6.19 -18.88 -0.34
N ARG A 100 -5.82 -17.63 -0.05
CA ARG A 100 -5.41 -16.64 -1.05
C ARG A 100 -3.90 -16.56 -1.15
N PHE A 101 -3.42 -16.44 -2.39
CA PHE A 101 -2.00 -16.29 -2.68
C PHE A 101 -1.76 -15.02 -3.47
N ILE A 102 -0.74 -14.31 -3.05
CA ILE A 102 -0.26 -13.09 -3.70
C ILE A 102 1.25 -13.18 -3.88
N SER A 103 1.77 -12.51 -4.88
CA SER A 103 3.21 -12.38 -5.05
C SER A 103 3.85 -11.61 -3.88
N GLY A 104 5.15 -11.76 -3.68
CA GLY A 104 5.88 -10.97 -2.67
C GLY A 104 5.77 -9.46 -2.90
N GLU A 105 5.66 -9.04 -4.15
CA GLU A 105 5.46 -7.64 -4.52
C GLU A 105 4.06 -7.14 -4.12
N GLU A 106 3.01 -7.90 -4.41
CA GLU A 106 1.64 -7.59 -4.01
C GLU A 106 1.48 -7.60 -2.49
N TYR A 107 2.11 -8.55 -1.79
CA TYR A 107 2.14 -8.60 -0.33
C TYR A 107 2.79 -7.33 0.24
N SER A 108 3.95 -6.98 -0.26
CA SER A 108 4.67 -5.77 0.15
C SER A 108 3.88 -4.50 -0.16
N PHE A 109 3.19 -4.45 -1.31
CA PHE A 109 2.30 -3.36 -1.66
C PHE A 109 1.15 -3.23 -0.65
N LEU A 110 0.52 -4.35 -0.29
CA LEU A 110 -0.62 -4.35 0.64
C LEU A 110 -0.22 -3.88 2.04
N LEU A 111 0.94 -4.32 2.54
CA LEU A 111 1.49 -3.82 3.81
C LEU A 111 1.74 -2.31 3.76
N ARG A 112 2.35 -1.82 2.70
CA ARG A 112 2.57 -0.38 2.50
C ARG A 112 1.25 0.39 2.41
N TYR A 113 0.23 -0.17 1.75
CA TYR A 113 -1.07 0.48 1.62
C TYR A 113 -1.80 0.58 2.96
N ILE A 114 -1.75 -0.46 3.80
CA ILE A 114 -2.28 -0.46 5.17
C ILE A 114 -1.58 0.62 6.01
N ALA A 115 -0.25 0.65 5.99
CA ALA A 115 0.54 1.63 6.72
C ALA A 115 0.28 3.06 6.22
N MET A 116 0.18 3.26 4.90
CA MET A 116 -0.15 4.54 4.29
C MET A 116 -1.56 5.00 4.67
N SER A 117 -2.52 4.09 4.74
CA SER A 117 -3.88 4.41 5.16
C SER A 117 -3.91 4.95 6.59
N ARG A 118 -3.23 4.29 7.52
CA ARG A 118 -3.11 4.78 8.90
C ARG A 118 -2.42 6.13 8.96
N LEU A 119 -1.27 6.29 8.28
CA LEU A 119 -0.50 7.53 8.27
C LEU A 119 -1.33 8.70 7.72
N ARG A 120 -1.98 8.52 6.58
CA ARG A 120 -2.78 9.58 5.96
C ARG A 120 -3.95 10.00 6.85
N SER A 121 -4.62 9.04 7.47
CA SER A 121 -5.72 9.34 8.39
C SER A 121 -5.26 10.02 9.68
N SER A 122 -4.10 9.67 10.22
CA SER A 122 -3.53 10.37 11.38
C SER A 122 -3.19 11.84 11.08
N LEU A 123 -2.93 12.16 9.82
CA LEU A 123 -2.70 13.52 9.32
C LEU A 123 -4.01 14.24 8.93
N GLY A 124 -5.18 13.64 9.16
CA GLY A 124 -6.49 14.24 8.86
C GLY A 124 -6.95 14.08 7.41
N TYR A 125 -6.30 13.26 6.59
CA TYR A 125 -6.71 12.96 5.22
C TYR A 125 -7.56 11.69 5.19
N TYR A 126 -8.86 11.86 5.15
CA TYR A 126 -9.82 10.76 5.17
C TYR A 126 -10.32 10.41 3.77
N LEU A 127 -10.63 9.14 3.55
CA LEU A 127 -11.35 8.72 2.36
C LEU A 127 -12.79 9.23 2.42
N SER A 128 -13.33 9.58 1.26
CA SER A 128 -14.76 9.91 1.14
C SER A 128 -15.60 8.74 1.64
N GLU A 129 -16.68 9.04 2.38
CA GLU A 129 -17.57 8.01 2.90
C GLU A 129 -18.18 7.23 1.73
N MET A 130 -17.88 5.94 1.70
CA MET A 130 -18.56 4.98 0.85
C MET A 130 -19.49 4.18 1.74
N GLY A 131 -20.72 3.97 1.31
CA GLY A 131 -21.80 3.35 2.08
C GLY A 131 -21.42 2.12 2.92
N GLU A 132 -22.37 1.28 3.26
CA GLU A 132 -22.32 0.22 4.28
C GLU A 132 -21.00 -0.53 4.43
N LYS A 133 -20.61 -0.77 5.70
CA LYS A 133 -19.41 -1.54 6.07
C LYS A 133 -19.40 -2.90 5.38
N PRO A 134 -18.33 -3.25 4.66
CA PRO A 134 -18.15 -4.63 4.27
C PRO A 134 -17.86 -5.46 5.53
N PHE A 135 -18.74 -6.41 5.85
CA PHE A 135 -18.50 -7.39 6.93
C PHE A 135 -17.40 -8.41 6.59
N GLU A 136 -16.84 -8.30 5.39
CA GLU A 136 -15.81 -9.21 4.92
C GLU A 136 -14.52 -8.98 5.70
N TYR A 137 -13.97 -10.05 6.23
CA TYR A 137 -12.71 -10.05 7.01
C TYR A 137 -12.75 -9.27 8.35
N SER A 138 -13.89 -9.27 9.05
CA SER A 138 -14.04 -8.56 10.34
C SER A 138 -12.96 -8.95 11.36
N ALA A 139 -12.69 -10.23 11.54
CA ALA A 139 -11.68 -10.73 12.46
C ALA A 139 -10.25 -10.21 12.14
N PHE A 140 -9.93 -10.08 10.84
CA PHE A 140 -8.69 -9.46 10.38
C PHE A 140 -8.61 -8.00 10.82
N TYR A 141 -9.67 -7.22 10.56
CA TYR A 141 -9.67 -5.79 10.92
C TYR A 141 -9.69 -5.56 12.43
N GLU A 142 -10.35 -6.42 13.21
CA GLU A 142 -10.30 -6.38 14.67
C GLU A 142 -8.87 -6.61 15.18
N THR A 143 -8.19 -7.63 14.65
CA THR A 143 -6.81 -7.94 15.03
C THR A 143 -5.86 -6.84 14.58
N LEU A 144 -6.02 -6.36 13.36
CA LEU A 144 -5.21 -5.28 12.80
C LEU A 144 -5.38 -3.99 13.61
N SER A 145 -6.63 -3.62 13.92
CA SER A 145 -6.94 -2.42 14.71
C SER A 145 -6.36 -2.47 16.10
N ARG A 146 -6.39 -3.64 16.75
CA ARG A 146 -5.79 -3.84 18.08
C ARG A 146 -4.28 -3.69 18.04
N LYS A 147 -3.61 -4.26 17.04
CA LYS A 147 -2.14 -4.17 16.91
C LYS A 147 -1.69 -2.76 16.58
N LEU A 148 -2.38 -2.09 15.67
CA LEU A 148 -2.01 -0.76 15.21
C LEU A 148 -2.50 0.39 16.14
N GLY A 149 -3.38 0.09 17.10
CA GLY A 149 -4.06 1.14 17.87
C GLY A 149 -4.88 2.10 16.99
N TYR A 150 -5.41 1.59 15.86
CA TYR A 150 -6.09 2.39 14.85
C TYR A 150 -7.30 1.63 14.28
N THR A 151 -8.46 2.29 14.21
CA THR A 151 -9.67 1.69 13.65
C THR A 151 -9.85 2.12 12.20
N PHE A 152 -9.78 1.15 11.29
CA PHE A 152 -10.00 1.40 9.87
C PHE A 152 -11.46 1.71 9.58
N SER A 153 -11.72 2.81 8.89
CA SER A 153 -13.06 3.20 8.44
C SER A 153 -13.61 2.19 7.42
N ALA A 154 -14.93 2.22 7.20
CA ALA A 154 -15.58 1.37 6.20
C ALA A 154 -14.99 1.58 4.79
N SER A 155 -14.70 2.82 4.44
CA SER A 155 -14.07 3.17 3.16
C SER A 155 -12.65 2.60 3.04
N GLU A 156 -11.85 2.66 4.09
CA GLU A 156 -10.50 2.08 4.11
C GLU A 156 -10.54 0.55 4.00
N GLN A 157 -11.44 -0.10 4.74
CA GLN A 157 -11.63 -1.55 4.62
C GLN A 157 -12.04 -1.94 3.21
N THR A 158 -12.92 -1.16 2.57
CA THR A 158 -13.36 -1.39 1.19
C THR A 158 -12.19 -1.31 0.22
N GLU A 159 -11.33 -0.30 0.33
CA GLU A 159 -10.17 -0.14 -0.54
C GLU A 159 -9.14 -1.28 -0.32
N ILE A 160 -8.82 -1.62 0.92
CA ILE A 160 -7.91 -2.74 1.24
C ILE A 160 -8.49 -4.06 0.69
N ASN A 161 -9.80 -4.31 0.87
CA ASN A 161 -10.46 -5.53 0.40
C ASN A 161 -10.40 -5.68 -1.13
N LYS A 162 -10.38 -4.58 -1.90
CA LYS A 162 -10.20 -4.64 -3.34
C LYS A 162 -8.88 -5.32 -3.73
N PHE A 163 -7.80 -5.04 -3.00
CA PHE A 163 -6.50 -5.68 -3.25
C PHE A 163 -6.51 -7.14 -2.80
N ILE A 164 -7.06 -7.44 -1.62
CA ILE A 164 -7.17 -8.81 -1.11
C ILE A 164 -8.00 -9.68 -2.07
N ARG A 165 -9.09 -9.15 -2.63
CA ARG A 165 -9.94 -9.88 -3.60
C ARG A 165 -9.26 -10.17 -4.93
N LYS A 166 -8.28 -9.36 -5.34
CA LYS A 166 -7.49 -9.59 -6.55
C LYS A 166 -6.49 -10.74 -6.38
N ALA A 167 -6.20 -11.14 -5.14
CA ALA A 167 -5.32 -12.26 -4.86
C ALA A 167 -5.84 -13.56 -5.49
N THR A 168 -4.94 -14.36 -6.01
CA THR A 168 -5.28 -15.67 -6.58
C THR A 168 -5.81 -16.60 -5.48
N ILE A 169 -6.94 -17.25 -5.72
CA ILE A 169 -7.47 -18.28 -4.82
C ILE A 169 -6.91 -19.62 -5.27
N LEU A 170 -6.11 -20.25 -4.43
CA LEU A 170 -5.72 -21.64 -4.61
C LEU A 170 -6.73 -22.51 -3.89
N ALA A 171 -7.76 -22.89 -4.63
CA ALA A 171 -8.81 -23.85 -4.28
C ALA A 171 -9.19 -23.93 -2.79
N PRO A 172 -10.25 -23.28 -2.36
CA PRO A 172 -10.87 -23.59 -1.09
C PRO A 172 -11.74 -24.81 -1.28
N LYS A 173 -11.38 -25.96 -0.83
CA LYS A 173 -12.34 -27.06 -0.79
C LYS A 173 -12.27 -27.75 0.56
N SER A 174 -13.42 -27.79 1.16
CA SER A 174 -13.88 -28.54 2.29
C SER A 174 -13.71 -30.07 2.14
N HIS A 175 -12.52 -30.52 1.76
CA HIS A 175 -12.16 -31.93 1.78
C HIS A 175 -10.98 -32.15 2.72
N PRO A 176 -10.95 -33.27 3.49
CA PRO A 176 -9.83 -33.59 4.37
C PRO A 176 -8.48 -33.66 3.63
N ASP A 177 -8.49 -33.86 2.31
CA ASP A 177 -7.30 -33.87 1.46
C ASP A 177 -6.88 -32.48 0.94
N ALA A 178 -7.65 -31.44 1.24
CA ALA A 178 -7.41 -30.06 0.75
C ALA A 178 -6.03 -29.51 1.18
N LYS A 179 -5.48 -29.99 2.27
CA LYS A 179 -4.16 -29.58 2.73
C LYS A 179 -3.06 -30.05 1.77
N GLN A 180 -3.21 -31.24 1.23
CA GLN A 180 -2.24 -31.84 0.30
C GLN A 180 -2.39 -31.31 -1.12
N GLU A 181 -3.63 -31.06 -1.56
CA GLU A 181 -3.92 -30.40 -2.84
C GLU A 181 -3.46 -28.94 -2.86
N ASN A 182 -3.62 -28.21 -1.74
CA ASN A 182 -3.13 -26.84 -1.60
C ASN A 182 -1.60 -26.77 -1.61
N LEU A 183 -0.91 -27.72 -0.97
CA LEU A 183 0.55 -27.84 -1.04
C LEU A 183 1.03 -28.09 -2.48
N HIS A 184 0.38 -29.00 -3.20
CA HIS A 184 0.69 -29.29 -4.59
C HIS A 184 0.43 -28.09 -5.53
N ALA A 185 -0.64 -27.35 -5.28
CA ALA A 185 -0.93 -26.13 -6.03
C ALA A 185 0.11 -25.04 -5.76
N LEU A 186 0.59 -24.92 -4.50
CA LEU A 186 1.69 -24.04 -4.11
C LEU A 186 3.00 -24.43 -4.79
N GLU A 187 3.37 -25.71 -4.75
CA GLU A 187 4.55 -26.22 -5.45
C GLU A 187 4.52 -25.87 -6.93
N ASN A 188 3.40 -26.15 -7.58
CA ASN A 188 3.22 -25.83 -9.00
C ASN A 188 3.31 -24.34 -9.29
N TYR A 189 2.68 -23.50 -8.46
CA TYR A 189 2.76 -22.04 -8.60
C TYR A 189 4.21 -21.54 -8.46
N PHE A 190 4.92 -21.95 -7.42
CA PHE A 190 6.30 -21.53 -7.21
C PHE A 190 7.25 -22.06 -8.30
N ASN A 191 7.09 -23.33 -8.68
CA ASN A 191 7.92 -23.92 -9.74
C ASN A 191 7.71 -23.21 -11.09
N GLN A 192 6.46 -22.83 -11.39
CA GLN A 192 6.13 -22.09 -12.61
C GLN A 192 6.64 -20.63 -12.58
N LYS A 193 6.49 -19.95 -11.44
CA LYS A 193 6.88 -18.53 -11.31
C LYS A 193 8.37 -18.34 -11.16
N LEU A 194 9.04 -19.21 -10.40
CA LEU A 194 10.47 -19.10 -10.13
C LEU A 194 11.33 -19.79 -11.19
N LYS A 195 10.75 -20.55 -12.11
CA LYS A 195 11.47 -21.34 -13.14
C LYS A 195 12.65 -22.11 -12.52
N LEU A 196 12.41 -22.77 -11.42
CA LEU A 196 13.43 -23.49 -10.68
C LEU A 196 14.00 -24.63 -11.53
N SER A 197 15.30 -24.80 -11.49
CA SER A 197 15.99 -25.93 -12.15
C SER A 197 15.70 -27.27 -11.48
N GLN A 198 15.31 -27.25 -10.20
CA GLN A 198 14.75 -28.38 -9.47
C GLN A 198 13.43 -27.96 -8.82
N PRO A 199 12.36 -28.78 -8.97
CA PRO A 199 11.06 -28.49 -8.34
C PRO A 199 11.18 -28.45 -6.82
N LEU A 200 10.40 -27.54 -6.19
CA LEU A 200 10.19 -27.59 -4.74
C LEU A 200 9.17 -28.67 -4.42
N HIS A 201 9.46 -29.44 -3.36
CA HIS A 201 8.55 -30.39 -2.74
C HIS A 201 8.46 -30.04 -1.26
N PHE A 202 7.23 -29.80 -0.79
CA PHE A 202 6.94 -29.47 0.61
C PHE A 202 6.33 -30.65 1.36
#